data_08e2a17fb79dc79638fe9713494d94bf
#
_entry.id   08e2a17fb79dc79638fe9713494d94bf
#
_cell.length_a   1.000
_cell.length_b   1.000
_cell.length_c   1.000
_cell.angle_alpha   90.00
_cell.angle_beta   90.00
_cell.angle_gamma   90.00
#
_symmetry.space_group_name_H-M   'P 1'
#
loop_
_entity.id
_entity.type
_entity.pdbx_description
1 polymer ?
#
loop_
_entity_poly.entity_id
_entity_poly.type
_entity_poly.pdbx_seq_one_letter_code
_entity_poly.pdbx_strand_id
1 'polypeptide(L)'
;GKELGKATILVETSKEKRAMSYVTVHQEPTSIELTASGHILDISSAIKSLQIKPTIYPSTANYKTGIKWTSSNNDIAVVDENGFVTGISNGDVTITATTENGKTATWNVTVISTPLSIGLDKENVTLDISTNKTYQFKATIYPSTANTDIGLTWSSSDNSVATVNKDGVVTGVKNGTTVITVVTENKKVTSASVTVQTSPVSISISPSSATIDLSAENKSVQLKATISPNTTNIKDKITWTSTNNNIATVDSNGLVRGYANGTVTITATTANGKSTKATITVQTSPTSITLSTNK
;
A
#
# COMPACT_ATOMS: atom_id res chain seq x y z
N GLY A 1 72.28 3.56 -2.94
CA GLY A 1 71.89 2.53 -3.90
C GLY A 1 71.49 3.18 -5.21
N LYS A 2 71.88 2.61 -6.34
CA LYS A 2 71.47 3.10 -7.67
C LYS A 2 70.27 2.35 -8.23
N GLU A 3 70.09 1.10 -7.75
CA GLU A 3 69.00 0.22 -8.20
C GLU A 3 68.36 -0.47 -6.99
N LEU A 4 67.09 -0.88 -7.17
CA LEU A 4 66.38 -1.64 -6.15
C LEU A 4 66.89 -3.07 -6.06
N GLY A 5 66.94 -3.63 -4.86
CA GLY A 5 67.33 -5.01 -4.67
C GLY A 5 68.32 -5.20 -3.49
N LYS A 6 68.96 -6.36 -3.44
CA LYS A 6 69.94 -6.74 -2.45
C LYS A 6 71.35 -6.67 -3.02
N ALA A 7 72.24 -6.01 -2.29
CA ALA A 7 73.67 -5.98 -2.61
C ALA A 7 74.44 -6.56 -1.42
N THR A 8 75.50 -7.30 -1.71
CA THR A 8 76.45 -7.77 -0.73
C THR A 8 77.68 -6.89 -0.78
N ILE A 9 78.02 -6.29 0.34
CA ILE A 9 79.28 -5.54 0.48
C ILE A 9 80.26 -6.51 1.13
N LEU A 10 81.31 -6.82 0.38
CA LEU A 10 82.40 -7.69 0.84
C LEU A 10 83.61 -6.79 1.19
N VAL A 11 84.13 -6.92 2.36
CA VAL A 11 85.39 -6.35 2.76
C VAL A 11 86.41 -7.49 2.94
N GLU A 12 87.53 -7.37 2.23
CA GLU A 12 88.62 -8.34 2.29
C GLU A 12 89.94 -7.63 2.66
N THR A 13 90.64 -8.17 3.58
CA THR A 13 92.00 -7.67 4.00
C THR A 13 93.07 -8.31 3.15
N SER A 14 94.29 -7.71 3.08
CA SER A 14 95.48 -8.27 2.45
C SER A 14 95.90 -9.63 2.97
N LYS A 15 95.33 -10.08 4.09
CA LYS A 15 95.55 -11.40 4.67
C LYS A 15 94.29 -12.32 4.52
N GLU A 16 93.49 -12.07 3.47
CA GLU A 16 92.33 -12.88 3.08
C GLU A 16 91.21 -13.00 4.17
N LYS A 17 91.22 -12.13 5.20
CA LYS A 17 90.09 -12.04 6.13
C LYS A 17 88.96 -11.33 5.47
N ARG A 18 87.74 -11.95 5.44
CA ARG A 18 86.57 -11.48 4.82
C ARG A 18 85.48 -11.14 5.82
N ALA A 19 84.76 -10.04 5.59
CA ALA A 19 83.53 -9.69 6.26
C ALA A 19 82.51 -9.30 5.22
N MET A 20 81.27 -9.74 5.40
CA MET A 20 80.12 -9.43 4.51
C MET A 20 79.06 -8.67 5.25
N SER A 21 78.50 -7.69 4.55
CA SER A 21 77.30 -6.98 4.96
C SER A 21 76.27 -6.99 3.84
N TYR A 22 74.99 -7.16 4.19
CA TYR A 22 73.92 -7.16 3.22
C TYR A 22 73.21 -5.82 3.30
N VAL A 23 73.06 -5.17 2.16
CA VAL A 23 72.32 -3.91 2.00
C VAL A 23 71.12 -4.17 1.07
N THR A 24 69.94 -3.82 1.54
CA THR A 24 68.75 -3.88 0.71
C THR A 24 68.33 -2.45 0.37
N VAL A 25 68.14 -2.17 -0.92
CA VAL A 25 67.65 -0.90 -1.41
C VAL A 25 66.15 -1.05 -1.67
N HIS A 26 65.38 -0.27 -0.96
CA HIS A 26 63.92 -0.26 -1.05
C HIS A 26 63.41 1.05 -1.65
N GLN A 27 62.21 1.01 -2.26
CA GLN A 27 61.46 2.17 -2.66
C GLN A 27 60.07 2.13 -2.02
N GLU A 28 59.77 3.16 -1.26
CA GLU A 28 58.45 3.31 -0.63
C GLU A 28 57.44 3.93 -1.61
N PRO A 29 56.11 3.70 -1.38
CA PRO A 29 55.05 4.42 -2.06
C PRO A 29 55.17 5.93 -1.88
N THR A 30 54.99 6.68 -2.98
CA THR A 30 54.85 8.14 -2.94
C THR A 30 53.38 8.54 -3.01
N SER A 31 52.53 7.74 -3.65
CA SER A 31 51.07 7.90 -3.69
C SER A 31 50.36 6.57 -3.91
N ILE A 32 49.05 6.57 -3.67
CA ILE A 32 48.13 5.50 -3.97
C ILE A 32 46.91 6.08 -4.68
N GLU A 33 46.35 5.38 -5.65
CA GLU A 33 45.12 5.70 -6.34
C GLU A 33 44.17 4.53 -6.25
N LEU A 34 42.84 4.80 -6.31
CA LEU A 34 41.80 3.78 -6.27
C LEU A 34 40.99 3.80 -7.55
N THR A 35 40.60 2.61 -8.01
CA THR A 35 39.68 2.41 -9.14
C THR A 35 38.64 1.36 -8.80
N ALA A 36 37.38 1.55 -9.25
CA ALA A 36 36.31 0.56 -9.10
C ALA A 36 35.35 0.64 -10.29
N SER A 37 34.52 -0.38 -10.46
CA SER A 37 33.53 -0.46 -11.55
C SER A 37 32.32 0.49 -11.37
N GLY A 38 32.20 1.15 -10.22
CA GLY A 38 31.10 2.09 -9.92
C GLY A 38 31.15 2.62 -8.50
N HIS A 39 30.18 3.46 -8.19
CA HIS A 39 30.02 4.09 -6.88
C HIS A 39 28.73 3.64 -6.15
N ILE A 40 27.84 2.93 -6.85
CA ILE A 40 26.55 2.49 -6.30
C ILE A 40 26.59 0.99 -6.06
N LEU A 41 26.16 0.58 -4.88
CA LEU A 41 26.05 -0.80 -4.45
C LEU A 41 24.61 -1.08 -4.03
N ASP A 42 23.86 -1.80 -4.88
CA ASP A 42 22.48 -2.17 -4.59
C ASP A 42 22.42 -3.50 -3.83
N ILE A 43 22.12 -3.45 -2.53
CA ILE A 43 22.03 -4.62 -1.67
C ILE A 43 20.79 -5.49 -1.90
N SER A 44 19.84 -5.03 -2.71
CA SER A 44 18.69 -5.84 -3.16
C SER A 44 19.03 -6.69 -4.38
N SER A 45 20.14 -6.40 -5.08
CA SER A 45 20.62 -7.16 -6.24
C SER A 45 21.33 -8.46 -5.83
N ALA A 46 21.56 -9.34 -6.81
CA ALA A 46 22.35 -10.56 -6.61
C ALA A 46 23.82 -10.24 -6.26
N ILE A 47 24.36 -9.11 -6.78
CA ILE A 47 25.73 -8.66 -6.55
C ILE A 47 25.69 -7.57 -5.48
N LYS A 48 26.01 -7.95 -4.23
CA LYS A 48 26.00 -7.06 -3.05
C LYS A 48 27.38 -6.53 -2.67
N SER A 49 28.37 -6.72 -3.53
CA SER A 49 29.75 -6.26 -3.30
C SER A 49 30.37 -5.70 -4.57
N LEU A 50 31.30 -4.77 -4.38
CA LEU A 50 32.15 -4.26 -5.44
C LEU A 50 33.62 -4.33 -4.98
N GLN A 51 34.54 -4.50 -5.92
CA GLN A 51 35.97 -4.48 -5.63
C GLN A 51 36.55 -3.13 -5.98
N ILE A 52 37.21 -2.49 -5.00
CA ILE A 52 38.05 -1.32 -5.18
C ILE A 52 39.50 -1.80 -5.37
N LYS A 53 40.13 -1.42 -6.48
CA LYS A 53 41.50 -1.80 -6.80
C LYS A 53 42.46 -0.65 -6.50
N PRO A 54 43.49 -0.90 -5.70
CA PRO A 54 44.51 0.09 -5.43
C PRO A 54 45.60 0.04 -6.51
N THR A 55 46.15 1.19 -6.87
CA THR A 55 47.37 1.35 -7.67
C THR A 55 48.36 2.16 -6.88
N ILE A 56 49.53 1.58 -6.59
CA ILE A 56 50.60 2.21 -5.83
C ILE A 56 51.65 2.80 -6.81
N TYR A 57 52.08 4.01 -6.51
CA TYR A 57 53.13 4.69 -7.27
C TYR A 57 54.36 4.98 -6.41
N PRO A 58 55.57 4.93 -7.01
CA PRO A 58 55.80 4.42 -8.37
C PRO A 58 55.58 2.89 -8.43
N SER A 59 55.32 2.36 -9.61
CA SER A 59 55.08 0.91 -9.82
C SER A 59 56.27 0.02 -9.37
N THR A 60 57.41 0.63 -9.16
CA THR A 60 58.64 0.01 -8.62
C THR A 60 58.68 -0.03 -7.10
N ALA A 61 57.69 0.53 -6.38
CA ALA A 61 57.63 0.46 -4.93
C ALA A 61 57.62 -1.00 -4.46
N ASN A 62 58.49 -1.37 -3.53
CA ASN A 62 58.68 -2.74 -3.05
C ASN A 62 58.81 -2.85 -1.52
N TYR A 63 58.56 -1.77 -0.79
CA TYR A 63 58.62 -1.71 0.66
C TYR A 63 57.46 -0.89 1.24
N LYS A 64 56.88 -1.37 2.34
CA LYS A 64 55.70 -0.77 2.98
C LYS A 64 54.51 -0.60 2.03
N THR A 65 54.31 -1.59 1.16
CA THR A 65 53.24 -1.63 0.15
C THR A 65 51.97 -2.27 0.63
N GLY A 66 51.95 -2.80 1.86
CA GLY A 66 50.75 -3.33 2.50
C GLY A 66 49.68 -2.24 2.62
N ILE A 67 48.42 -2.60 2.36
CA ILE A 67 47.30 -1.69 2.39
C ILE A 67 46.37 -2.05 3.52
N LYS A 68 46.06 -1.06 4.36
CA LYS A 68 45.01 -1.11 5.36
C LYS A 68 43.78 -0.45 4.81
N TRP A 69 42.67 -1.18 4.78
CA TRP A 69 41.36 -0.69 4.39
C TRP A 69 40.54 -0.31 5.60
N THR A 70 39.74 0.78 5.45
CA THR A 70 38.78 1.22 6.47
C THR A 70 37.53 1.79 5.83
N SER A 71 36.39 1.60 6.45
CA SER A 71 35.14 2.23 6.14
C SER A 71 34.85 3.36 7.13
N SER A 72 34.27 4.47 6.67
CA SER A 72 33.85 5.55 7.55
C SER A 72 32.63 5.18 8.38
N ASN A 73 31.84 4.16 7.94
CA ASN A 73 30.70 3.64 8.69
C ASN A 73 30.44 2.16 8.35
N ASN A 74 30.78 1.29 9.27
CA ASN A 74 30.63 -0.16 9.13
C ASN A 74 29.17 -0.64 9.18
N ASP A 75 28.22 0.18 9.64
CA ASP A 75 26.78 -0.14 9.61
C ASP A 75 26.18 0.06 8.21
N ILE A 76 26.86 0.83 7.35
CA ILE A 76 26.47 1.06 5.96
C ILE A 76 27.17 0.10 5.02
N ALA A 77 28.50 0.02 5.11
CA ALA A 77 29.31 -0.94 4.36
C ALA A 77 30.61 -1.29 5.07
N VAL A 78 31.04 -2.52 4.90
CA VAL A 78 32.36 -3.02 5.35
C VAL A 78 33.26 -3.23 4.15
N VAL A 79 34.58 -3.20 4.40
CA VAL A 79 35.60 -3.51 3.40
C VAL A 79 36.55 -4.56 3.96
N ASP A 80 36.91 -5.57 3.14
CA ASP A 80 37.89 -6.59 3.51
C ASP A 80 39.34 -6.19 3.14
N GLU A 81 40.28 -7.04 3.49
CA GLU A 81 41.71 -6.84 3.22
C GLU A 81 42.09 -6.79 1.73
N ASN A 82 41.22 -7.30 0.85
CA ASN A 82 41.38 -7.33 -0.61
C ASN A 82 40.67 -6.17 -1.31
N GLY A 83 40.06 -5.24 -0.56
CA GLY A 83 39.30 -4.11 -1.10
C GLY A 83 37.92 -4.46 -1.63
N PHE A 84 37.34 -5.63 -1.22
CA PHE A 84 35.93 -5.93 -1.49
C PHE A 84 35.04 -5.20 -0.48
N VAL A 85 34.20 -4.33 -0.99
CA VAL A 85 33.20 -3.58 -0.23
C VAL A 85 31.88 -4.32 -0.28
N THR A 86 31.32 -4.64 0.89
CA THR A 86 30.01 -5.27 1.04
C THR A 86 29.05 -4.30 1.68
N GLY A 87 27.91 -4.00 1.03
CA GLY A 87 26.84 -3.15 1.54
C GLY A 87 26.03 -3.86 2.62
N ILE A 88 25.61 -3.12 3.64
CA ILE A 88 24.82 -3.61 4.78
C ILE A 88 23.49 -2.88 4.87
N SER A 89 23.50 -1.55 4.81
CA SER A 89 22.29 -0.71 4.85
C SER A 89 22.41 0.50 3.94
N ASN A 90 21.28 1.13 3.61
CA ASN A 90 21.27 2.32 2.75
C ASN A 90 22.07 3.47 3.36
N GLY A 91 22.79 4.20 2.52
CA GLY A 91 23.54 5.39 2.92
C GLY A 91 24.81 5.59 2.11
N ASP A 92 25.50 6.68 2.40
CA ASP A 92 26.79 7.04 1.80
C ASP A 92 27.93 6.68 2.75
N VAL A 93 29.01 6.13 2.22
CA VAL A 93 30.18 5.74 2.96
C VAL A 93 31.44 6.03 2.18
N THR A 94 32.51 6.42 2.87
CA THR A 94 33.84 6.61 2.31
C THR A 94 34.73 5.43 2.70
N ILE A 95 35.26 4.73 1.71
CA ILE A 95 36.27 3.70 1.87
C ILE A 95 37.64 4.33 1.71
N THR A 96 38.54 4.07 2.66
CA THR A 96 39.89 4.60 2.66
C THR A 96 40.90 3.44 2.61
N ALA A 97 41.84 3.54 1.69
CA ALA A 97 43.00 2.70 1.60
C ALA A 97 44.23 3.49 2.11
N THR A 98 45.02 2.87 3.00
CA THR A 98 46.21 3.48 3.59
C THR A 98 47.39 2.54 3.44
N THR A 99 48.50 2.96 2.81
CA THR A 99 49.74 2.20 2.75
C THR A 99 50.44 2.19 4.09
N GLU A 100 51.34 1.24 4.34
CA GLU A 100 52.10 1.14 5.61
C GLU A 100 52.91 2.42 5.90
N ASN A 101 53.32 3.19 4.88
CA ASN A 101 54.02 4.47 5.08
C ASN A 101 53.07 5.69 5.08
N GLY A 102 51.73 5.47 5.24
CA GLY A 102 50.74 6.51 5.48
C GLY A 102 50.21 7.23 4.27
N LYS A 103 50.43 6.77 3.03
CA LYS A 103 49.76 7.34 1.84
C LYS A 103 48.33 6.86 1.79
N THR A 104 47.38 7.76 1.51
CA THR A 104 45.94 7.49 1.53
C THR A 104 45.27 7.80 0.20
N ALA A 105 44.22 7.04 -0.11
CA ALA A 105 43.25 7.35 -1.17
C ALA A 105 41.85 6.95 -0.69
N THR A 106 40.83 7.64 -1.18
CA THR A 106 39.45 7.42 -0.78
C THR A 106 38.55 7.12 -1.97
N TRP A 107 37.50 6.35 -1.72
CA TRP A 107 36.45 6.04 -2.68
C TRP A 107 35.08 6.14 -2.01
N ASN A 108 34.19 6.97 -2.57
CA ASN A 108 32.85 7.12 -2.05
C ASN A 108 31.94 6.04 -2.63
N VAL A 109 31.15 5.39 -1.79
CA VAL A 109 30.15 4.38 -2.14
C VAL A 109 28.80 4.78 -1.61
N THR A 110 27.80 4.80 -2.47
CA THR A 110 26.40 4.93 -2.12
C THR A 110 25.78 3.52 -2.08
N VAL A 111 25.34 3.10 -0.91
CA VAL A 111 24.62 1.83 -0.73
C VAL A 111 23.13 2.12 -0.83
N ILE A 112 22.45 1.41 -1.71
CA ILE A 112 21.00 1.51 -1.90
C ILE A 112 20.35 0.14 -1.78
N SER A 113 19.04 0.12 -1.52
CA SER A 113 18.20 -1.06 -1.65
C SER A 113 16.98 -0.68 -2.48
N THR A 114 16.87 -1.24 -3.68
CA THR A 114 15.73 -0.94 -4.56
C THR A 114 14.55 -1.86 -4.24
N PRO A 115 13.29 -1.41 -4.41
CA PRO A 115 12.12 -2.26 -4.27
C PRO A 115 12.14 -3.46 -5.20
N LEU A 116 11.91 -4.63 -4.62
CA LEU A 116 11.68 -5.88 -5.37
C LEU A 116 10.21 -6.11 -5.64
N SER A 117 9.34 -5.69 -4.71
CA SER A 117 7.89 -5.75 -4.85
C SER A 117 7.21 -4.68 -3.99
N ILE A 118 5.93 -4.46 -4.25
CA ILE A 118 5.04 -3.60 -3.49
C ILE A 118 3.73 -4.34 -3.22
N GLY A 119 3.15 -4.20 -2.03
CA GLY A 119 1.88 -4.76 -1.63
C GLY A 119 0.93 -3.68 -1.10
N LEU A 120 -0.37 -3.98 -1.10
CA LEU A 120 -1.40 -3.17 -0.45
C LEU A 120 -1.96 -3.93 0.76
N ASP A 121 -2.44 -3.18 1.75
CA ASP A 121 -3.07 -3.71 2.97
C ASP A 121 -4.41 -4.41 2.71
N LYS A 122 -5.05 -4.12 1.55
CA LYS A 122 -6.27 -4.78 1.09
C LYS A 122 -6.30 -4.94 -0.43
N GLU A 123 -6.85 -6.07 -0.89
CA GLU A 123 -7.09 -6.36 -2.31
C GLU A 123 -8.46 -5.84 -2.78
N ASN A 124 -9.43 -5.73 -1.86
CA ASN A 124 -10.79 -5.30 -2.14
C ASN A 124 -11.28 -4.33 -1.07
N VAL A 125 -11.91 -3.24 -1.49
CA VAL A 125 -12.51 -2.23 -0.62
C VAL A 125 -13.90 -1.88 -1.14
N THR A 126 -14.88 -1.78 -0.24
CA THR A 126 -16.20 -1.24 -0.54
C THR A 126 -16.37 0.12 0.12
N LEU A 127 -16.70 1.13 -0.66
CA LEU A 127 -17.01 2.48 -0.21
C LEU A 127 -18.51 2.72 -0.34
N ASP A 128 -19.09 3.31 0.69
CA ASP A 128 -20.48 3.74 0.67
C ASP A 128 -20.55 5.27 0.72
N ILE A 129 -20.90 5.90 -0.41
CA ILE A 129 -20.91 7.36 -0.54
C ILE A 129 -21.98 8.04 0.34
N SER A 130 -22.94 7.28 0.87
CA SER A 130 -23.94 7.81 1.81
C SER A 130 -23.45 7.84 3.26
N THR A 131 -22.37 7.10 3.61
CA THR A 131 -21.87 6.97 4.98
C THR A 131 -20.36 7.17 5.08
N ASN A 132 -19.56 6.34 4.40
CA ASN A 132 -18.11 6.35 4.41
C ASN A 132 -17.57 6.27 2.97
N LYS A 133 -17.31 7.42 2.38
CA LYS A 133 -16.91 7.55 0.97
C LYS A 133 -15.41 7.49 0.72
N THR A 134 -14.57 7.32 1.75
CA THR A 134 -13.11 7.34 1.61
C THR A 134 -12.46 6.13 2.25
N TYR A 135 -11.32 5.71 1.69
CA TYR A 135 -10.41 4.72 2.25
C TYR A 135 -8.97 5.11 1.91
N GLN A 136 -8.07 5.01 2.88
CA GLN A 136 -6.64 5.21 2.63
C GLN A 136 -5.94 3.86 2.55
N PHE A 137 -5.42 3.51 1.37
CA PHE A 137 -4.56 2.35 1.20
C PHE A 137 -3.20 2.57 1.85
N LYS A 138 -2.68 1.50 2.45
CA LYS A 138 -1.30 1.44 2.94
C LYS A 138 -0.49 0.58 1.98
N ALA A 139 0.45 1.20 1.28
CA ALA A 139 1.41 0.50 0.45
C ALA A 139 2.60 0.04 1.30
N THR A 140 3.03 -1.21 1.13
CA THR A 140 4.22 -1.78 1.78
C THR A 140 5.21 -2.19 0.71
N ILE A 141 6.43 -1.69 0.82
CA ILE A 141 7.53 -1.99 -0.10
C ILE A 141 8.39 -3.11 0.48
N TYR A 142 8.86 -4.01 -0.36
CA TYR A 142 9.74 -5.12 0.00
C TYR A 142 11.03 -5.10 -0.84
N PRO A 143 12.21 -5.42 -0.23
CA PRO A 143 12.40 -5.69 1.20
C PRO A 143 12.15 -4.43 2.05
N SER A 144 11.94 -4.60 3.37
CA SER A 144 11.73 -3.49 4.31
C SER A 144 12.91 -2.53 4.41
N THR A 145 14.10 -2.96 3.95
CA THR A 145 15.32 -2.16 3.81
C THR A 145 15.32 -1.29 2.55
N ALA A 146 14.35 -1.49 1.63
CA ALA A 146 14.28 -0.67 0.42
C ALA A 146 14.11 0.80 0.79
N ASN A 147 14.75 1.68 0.02
CA ASN A 147 14.59 3.12 0.18
C ASN A 147 13.11 3.50 0.04
N THR A 148 12.51 4.08 1.08
CA THR A 148 11.10 4.48 1.12
C THR A 148 10.84 5.86 0.53
N ASP A 149 11.88 6.65 0.25
CA ASP A 149 11.77 7.98 -0.39
C ASP A 149 11.49 7.90 -1.90
N ILE A 150 11.24 6.69 -2.41
CA ILE A 150 10.81 6.49 -3.78
C ILE A 150 9.36 6.93 -3.92
N GLY A 151 9.14 7.88 -4.81
CA GLY A 151 7.80 8.36 -5.14
C GLY A 151 6.86 7.20 -5.52
N LEU A 152 5.71 7.12 -4.87
CA LEU A 152 4.62 6.24 -5.26
C LEU A 152 3.67 7.01 -6.19
N THR A 153 3.36 6.40 -7.33
CA THR A 153 2.37 6.94 -8.26
C THR A 153 1.09 6.12 -8.15
N TRP A 154 0.00 6.81 -7.78
CA TRP A 154 -1.33 6.23 -7.66
C TRP A 154 -2.19 6.59 -8.86
N SER A 155 -3.03 5.67 -9.29
CA SER A 155 -4.00 5.89 -10.37
C SER A 155 -5.27 5.07 -10.16
N SER A 156 -6.38 5.57 -10.71
CA SER A 156 -7.66 4.86 -10.81
C SER A 156 -7.92 4.52 -12.28
N SER A 157 -8.42 3.32 -12.55
CA SER A 157 -8.82 2.93 -13.89
C SER A 157 -10.09 3.66 -14.37
N ASP A 158 -10.90 4.17 -13.43
CA ASP A 158 -12.08 4.98 -13.72
C ASP A 158 -12.31 6.03 -12.62
N ASN A 159 -11.88 7.26 -12.89
CA ASN A 159 -12.04 8.40 -11.98
C ASN A 159 -13.50 8.84 -11.82
N SER A 160 -14.41 8.42 -12.70
CA SER A 160 -15.84 8.69 -12.56
C SER A 160 -16.49 7.83 -11.47
N VAL A 161 -15.89 6.68 -11.13
CA VAL A 161 -16.32 5.77 -10.08
C VAL A 161 -15.62 6.10 -8.75
N ALA A 162 -14.30 6.19 -8.74
CA ALA A 162 -13.53 6.63 -7.59
C ALA A 162 -12.20 7.27 -8.02
N THR A 163 -11.79 8.31 -7.31
CA THR A 163 -10.50 8.99 -7.47
C THR A 163 -9.51 8.52 -6.40
N VAL A 164 -8.22 8.68 -6.65
CA VAL A 164 -7.16 8.46 -5.66
C VAL A 164 -6.18 9.64 -5.68
N ASN A 165 -5.71 10.08 -4.51
CA ASN A 165 -4.71 11.14 -4.40
C ASN A 165 -3.28 10.56 -4.25
N LYS A 166 -2.28 11.45 -4.20
CA LYS A 166 -0.86 11.08 -4.02
C LYS A 166 -0.55 10.30 -2.73
N ASP A 167 -1.39 10.40 -1.72
CA ASP A 167 -1.22 9.77 -0.41
C ASP A 167 -1.96 8.41 -0.32
N GLY A 168 -2.53 7.93 -1.44
CA GLY A 168 -3.28 6.68 -1.51
C GLY A 168 -4.70 6.77 -0.92
N VAL A 169 -5.23 7.99 -0.70
CA VAL A 169 -6.62 8.18 -0.24
C VAL A 169 -7.55 8.07 -1.44
N VAL A 170 -8.38 7.05 -1.43
CA VAL A 170 -9.43 6.80 -2.42
C VAL A 170 -10.72 7.48 -1.98
N THR A 171 -11.40 8.14 -2.89
CA THR A 171 -12.70 8.77 -2.67
C THR A 171 -13.70 8.26 -3.69
N GLY A 172 -14.80 7.66 -3.20
CA GLY A 172 -15.92 7.22 -4.03
C GLY A 172 -16.68 8.41 -4.60
N VAL A 173 -17.01 8.36 -5.90
CA VAL A 173 -17.69 9.41 -6.68
C VAL A 173 -19.06 8.94 -7.13
N LYS A 174 -19.15 7.77 -7.74
CA LYS A 174 -20.37 7.20 -8.32
C LYS A 174 -20.37 5.68 -8.13
N ASN A 175 -21.58 5.11 -8.02
CA ASN A 175 -21.74 3.65 -7.94
C ASN A 175 -21.07 2.93 -9.12
N GLY A 176 -20.31 1.89 -8.82
CA GLY A 176 -19.56 1.12 -9.79
C GLY A 176 -18.38 0.41 -9.16
N THR A 177 -17.52 -0.16 -10.00
CA THR A 177 -16.25 -0.79 -9.55
C THR A 177 -15.12 -0.25 -10.41
N THR A 178 -14.00 0.09 -9.77
CA THR A 178 -12.76 0.55 -10.41
C THR A 178 -11.57 -0.16 -9.79
N VAL A 179 -10.41 -0.10 -10.46
CA VAL A 179 -9.15 -0.63 -9.95
C VAL A 179 -8.24 0.53 -9.59
N ILE A 180 -7.77 0.53 -8.35
CA ILE A 180 -6.73 1.46 -7.89
C ILE A 180 -5.38 0.76 -8.02
N THR A 181 -4.45 1.41 -8.70
CA THR A 181 -3.10 0.91 -8.95
C THR A 181 -2.08 1.83 -8.31
N VAL A 182 -1.06 1.24 -7.69
CA VAL A 182 0.13 1.96 -7.20
C VAL A 182 1.38 1.41 -7.88
N VAL A 183 2.27 2.32 -8.28
CA VAL A 183 3.52 2.01 -8.99
C VAL A 183 4.67 2.70 -8.29
N THR A 184 5.76 1.97 -8.04
CA THR A 184 7.03 2.54 -7.58
C THR A 184 7.80 3.15 -8.74
N GLU A 185 8.78 4.02 -8.47
CA GLU A 185 9.63 4.62 -9.50
C GLU A 185 10.34 3.56 -10.37
N ASN A 186 10.80 2.45 -9.76
CA ASN A 186 11.41 1.32 -10.46
C ASN A 186 10.38 0.30 -11.04
N LYS A 187 9.12 0.74 -11.26
CA LYS A 187 8.07 0.01 -11.98
C LYS A 187 7.55 -1.27 -11.31
N LYS A 188 7.65 -1.40 -9.99
CA LYS A 188 6.91 -2.43 -9.25
C LYS A 188 5.47 -1.96 -9.10
N VAL A 189 4.52 -2.88 -9.32
CA VAL A 189 3.09 -2.57 -9.43
C VAL A 189 2.28 -3.48 -8.52
N THR A 190 1.27 -2.93 -7.90
CA THR A 190 0.18 -3.69 -7.28
C THR A 190 -1.13 -2.91 -7.43
N SER A 191 -2.26 -3.61 -7.26
CA SER A 191 -3.57 -3.00 -7.40
C SER A 191 -4.60 -3.60 -6.46
N ALA A 192 -5.69 -2.86 -6.24
CA ALA A 192 -6.85 -3.28 -5.46
C ALA A 192 -8.14 -2.91 -6.18
N SER A 193 -9.17 -3.74 -6.02
CA SER A 193 -10.51 -3.46 -6.53
C SER A 193 -11.29 -2.58 -5.53
N VAL A 194 -11.92 -1.53 -6.02
CA VAL A 194 -12.76 -0.64 -5.21
C VAL A 194 -14.17 -0.63 -5.78
N THR A 195 -15.12 -1.11 -4.96
CA THR A 195 -16.55 -1.04 -5.26
C THR A 195 -17.14 0.15 -4.53
N VAL A 196 -17.80 1.02 -5.26
CA VAL A 196 -18.53 2.18 -4.73
C VAL A 196 -20.01 1.90 -4.80
N GLN A 197 -20.70 2.08 -3.70
CA GLN A 197 -22.14 1.91 -3.58
C GLN A 197 -22.78 3.08 -2.85
N THR A 198 -24.14 3.16 -2.94
CA THR A 198 -24.94 4.10 -2.18
C THR A 198 -25.99 3.31 -1.41
N SER A 199 -25.96 3.36 -0.09
CA SER A 199 -26.95 2.71 0.75
C SER A 199 -28.15 3.64 1.02
N PRO A 200 -29.34 3.08 1.28
CA PRO A 200 -30.49 3.83 1.76
C PRO A 200 -30.20 4.62 3.04
N VAL A 201 -30.49 5.92 3.00
CA VAL A 201 -30.43 6.80 4.17
C VAL A 201 -31.79 6.88 4.85
N SER A 202 -32.87 6.87 4.06
CA SER A 202 -34.25 6.87 4.54
C SER A 202 -35.19 6.12 3.59
N ILE A 203 -36.37 5.77 4.11
CA ILE A 203 -37.49 5.19 3.37
C ILE A 203 -38.77 5.91 3.78
N SER A 204 -39.66 6.14 2.83
CA SER A 204 -41.00 6.71 3.06
C SER A 204 -42.09 5.82 2.46
N ILE A 205 -43.31 5.89 3.01
CA ILE A 205 -44.49 5.19 2.49
C ILE A 205 -45.53 6.23 2.08
N SER A 206 -46.22 5.98 1.00
CA SER A 206 -47.39 6.74 0.55
C SER A 206 -48.49 5.77 0.07
N PRO A 207 -49.75 5.96 0.55
CA PRO A 207 -50.18 6.84 1.61
C PRO A 207 -49.65 6.34 3.01
N SER A 208 -49.48 7.26 3.97
CA SER A 208 -49.08 6.95 5.35
C SER A 208 -50.25 6.43 6.21
N SER A 209 -51.48 6.58 5.74
CA SER A 209 -52.69 6.00 6.31
C SER A 209 -53.75 5.74 5.19
N ALA A 210 -54.52 4.70 5.38
CA ALA A 210 -55.64 4.38 4.50
C ALA A 210 -56.74 3.59 5.22
N THR A 211 -57.92 3.62 4.65
CA THR A 211 -59.09 2.81 5.10
C THR A 211 -59.44 1.80 4.00
N ILE A 212 -59.63 0.55 4.38
CA ILE A 212 -60.12 -0.54 3.54
C ILE A 212 -61.54 -0.87 4.03
N ASP A 213 -62.50 -0.70 3.11
CA ASP A 213 -63.92 -1.06 3.38
C ASP A 213 -64.22 -2.46 2.87
N LEU A 214 -64.57 -3.38 3.80
CA LEU A 214 -64.89 -4.76 3.47
C LEU A 214 -66.21 -4.92 2.73
N SER A 215 -67.09 -3.89 2.74
CA SER A 215 -68.32 -3.87 1.96
C SER A 215 -68.09 -3.41 0.50
N ALA A 216 -66.94 -2.79 0.21
CA ALA A 216 -66.55 -2.38 -1.12
C ALA A 216 -66.10 -3.55 -2.01
N GLU A 217 -66.20 -3.42 -3.32
CA GLU A 217 -65.71 -4.42 -4.29
C GLU A 217 -64.20 -4.63 -4.15
N ASN A 218 -63.44 -3.54 -4.02
CA ASN A 218 -62.00 -3.58 -3.82
C ASN A 218 -61.61 -3.50 -2.33
N LYS A 219 -61.22 -4.64 -1.75
CA LYS A 219 -60.84 -4.76 -0.37
C LYS A 219 -59.32 -4.64 -0.18
N SER A 220 -58.69 -3.75 -0.93
CA SER A 220 -57.24 -3.58 -0.88
C SER A 220 -56.79 -2.13 -1.11
N VAL A 221 -55.57 -1.82 -0.64
CA VAL A 221 -54.88 -0.55 -0.87
C VAL A 221 -53.45 -0.80 -1.27
N GLN A 222 -52.98 -0.09 -2.30
CA GLN A 222 -51.56 -0.12 -2.71
C GLN A 222 -50.78 0.91 -1.93
N LEU A 223 -49.79 0.45 -1.14
CA LEU A 223 -48.79 1.30 -0.55
C LEU A 223 -47.55 1.34 -1.48
N LYS A 224 -46.97 2.52 -1.64
CA LYS A 224 -45.72 2.73 -2.38
C LYS A 224 -44.62 3.16 -1.42
N ALA A 225 -43.56 2.36 -1.34
CA ALA A 225 -42.36 2.76 -0.62
C ALA A 225 -41.39 3.46 -1.56
N THR A 226 -40.75 4.54 -1.06
CA THR A 226 -39.73 5.31 -1.78
C THR A 226 -38.49 5.42 -0.92
N ILE A 227 -37.33 5.00 -1.46
CA ILE A 227 -36.02 5.04 -0.81
C ILE A 227 -35.29 6.31 -1.20
N SER A 228 -34.55 6.90 -0.28
CA SER A 228 -33.68 8.05 -0.52
C SER A 228 -32.25 7.73 -0.03
N PRO A 229 -31.20 8.10 -0.80
CA PRO A 229 -31.25 8.68 -2.14
C PRO A 229 -31.71 7.64 -3.17
N ASN A 230 -32.35 8.10 -4.23
CA ASN A 230 -32.90 7.26 -5.27
C ASN A 230 -31.80 6.67 -6.23
N THR A 231 -30.54 6.97 -5.99
CA THR A 231 -29.36 6.49 -6.72
C THR A 231 -28.78 5.19 -6.14
N THR A 232 -29.49 4.50 -5.25
CA THR A 232 -29.06 3.23 -4.68
C THR A 232 -28.90 2.19 -5.80
N ASN A 233 -27.73 1.55 -5.88
CA ASN A 233 -27.48 0.41 -6.78
C ASN A 233 -27.74 -0.94 -6.07
N ILE A 234 -28.03 -0.90 -4.80
CA ILE A 234 -28.54 -2.03 -4.04
C ILE A 234 -30.01 -2.13 -4.47
N LYS A 235 -30.38 -3.25 -5.14
CA LYS A 235 -31.78 -3.62 -5.29
C LYS A 235 -32.30 -3.90 -3.89
N ASP A 236 -32.67 -2.83 -3.19
CA ASP A 236 -33.19 -2.96 -1.83
C ASP A 236 -34.49 -3.73 -1.90
N LYS A 237 -34.39 -4.98 -1.55
CA LYS A 237 -35.55 -5.78 -1.26
C LYS A 237 -36.22 -5.18 -0.03
N ILE A 238 -37.26 -4.40 -0.27
CA ILE A 238 -38.11 -3.90 0.81
C ILE A 238 -38.85 -5.06 1.40
N THR A 239 -38.70 -5.26 2.69
CA THR A 239 -39.46 -6.24 3.46
C THR A 239 -40.67 -5.53 4.05
N TRP A 240 -41.86 -6.09 3.76
CA TRP A 240 -43.12 -5.58 4.28
C TRP A 240 -43.65 -6.49 5.38
N THR A 241 -44.17 -5.92 6.44
CA THR A 241 -44.78 -6.64 7.56
C THR A 241 -46.04 -5.97 8.03
N SER A 242 -47.02 -6.76 8.48
CA SER A 242 -48.24 -6.31 9.17
C SER A 242 -48.18 -6.71 10.63
N THR A 243 -48.67 -5.85 11.52
CA THR A 243 -48.78 -6.16 12.96
C THR A 243 -49.82 -7.23 13.26
N ASN A 244 -50.80 -7.44 12.37
CA ASN A 244 -51.82 -8.49 12.52
C ASN A 244 -52.36 -8.96 11.15
N ASN A 245 -51.89 -10.10 10.69
CA ASN A 245 -52.28 -10.70 9.41
C ASN A 245 -53.75 -11.18 9.37
N ASN A 246 -54.42 -11.34 10.54
CA ASN A 246 -55.84 -11.68 10.54
C ASN A 246 -56.74 -10.46 10.24
N ILE A 247 -56.25 -9.24 10.45
CA ILE A 247 -56.93 -8.00 10.09
C ILE A 247 -56.59 -7.57 8.68
N ALA A 248 -55.27 -7.48 8.35
CA ALA A 248 -54.79 -7.19 7.03
C ALA A 248 -53.42 -7.78 6.77
N THR A 249 -53.18 -8.31 5.58
CA THR A 249 -51.88 -8.78 5.06
C THR A 249 -51.28 -7.74 4.12
N VAL A 250 -49.96 -7.83 3.92
CA VAL A 250 -49.26 -7.05 2.89
C VAL A 250 -48.36 -7.99 2.07
N ASP A 251 -48.34 -7.84 0.75
CA ASP A 251 -47.46 -8.60 -0.12
C ASP A 251 -46.10 -7.90 -0.33
N SER A 252 -45.21 -8.55 -1.08
CA SER A 252 -43.88 -8.05 -1.41
C SER A 252 -43.89 -6.76 -2.24
N ASN A 253 -45.00 -6.42 -2.85
CA ASN A 253 -45.19 -5.23 -3.68
C ASN A 253 -45.83 -4.09 -2.91
N GLY A 254 -46.19 -4.29 -1.63
CA GLY A 254 -46.89 -3.31 -0.79
C GLY A 254 -48.39 -3.27 -0.98
N LEU A 255 -49.00 -4.29 -1.65
CA LEU A 255 -50.43 -4.38 -1.76
C LEU A 255 -51.01 -4.92 -0.45
N VAL A 256 -51.79 -4.11 0.25
CA VAL A 256 -52.45 -4.47 1.51
C VAL A 256 -53.88 -4.97 1.22
N ARG A 257 -54.24 -6.14 1.79
CA ARG A 257 -55.62 -6.72 1.71
C ARG A 257 -56.23 -6.82 3.09
N GLY A 258 -57.46 -6.33 3.23
CA GLY A 258 -58.22 -6.39 4.46
C GLY A 258 -59.09 -7.67 4.58
N TYR A 259 -59.21 -8.21 5.80
CA TYR A 259 -59.98 -9.45 6.08
C TYR A 259 -60.96 -9.28 7.27
N ALA A 260 -60.61 -8.49 8.27
CA ALA A 260 -61.46 -8.27 9.45
C ALA A 260 -61.36 -6.80 9.91
N ASN A 261 -62.45 -6.32 10.59
CA ASN A 261 -62.45 -4.97 11.17
C ASN A 261 -61.35 -4.80 12.21
N GLY A 262 -60.68 -3.68 12.16
CA GLY A 262 -59.58 -3.34 13.08
C GLY A 262 -58.57 -2.39 12.46
N THR A 263 -57.50 -2.10 13.21
CA THR A 263 -56.40 -1.25 12.76
C THR A 263 -55.06 -2.01 12.84
N VAL A 264 -54.28 -1.96 11.78
CA VAL A 264 -52.94 -2.53 11.72
C VAL A 264 -51.91 -1.49 11.28
N THR A 265 -50.67 -1.72 11.71
CA THR A 265 -49.53 -1.00 11.21
C THR A 265 -48.80 -1.85 10.17
N ILE A 266 -48.65 -1.32 8.97
CA ILE A 266 -47.78 -1.90 7.92
C ILE A 266 -46.42 -1.23 7.98
N THR A 267 -45.36 -2.03 8.08
CA THR A 267 -43.98 -1.54 8.11
C THR A 267 -43.25 -1.98 6.86
N ALA A 268 -42.55 -1.03 6.21
CA ALA A 268 -41.60 -1.29 5.13
C ALA A 268 -40.19 -1.09 5.67
N THR A 269 -39.30 -2.07 5.44
CA THR A 269 -37.91 -2.06 5.95
C THR A 269 -36.95 -2.36 4.82
N THR A 270 -35.88 -1.54 4.68
CA THR A 270 -34.76 -1.78 3.74
C THR A 270 -33.80 -2.82 4.29
N ALA A 271 -32.94 -3.39 3.43
CA ALA A 271 -31.94 -4.37 3.82
C ALA A 271 -30.95 -3.86 4.89
N ASN A 272 -30.64 -2.55 4.92
CA ASN A 272 -29.79 -1.92 5.94
C ASN A 272 -30.58 -1.41 7.17
N GLY A 273 -31.85 -1.85 7.36
CA GLY A 273 -32.65 -1.61 8.56
C GLY A 273 -33.36 -0.25 8.63
N LYS A 274 -33.37 0.57 7.59
CA LYS A 274 -34.20 1.78 7.55
C LYS A 274 -35.65 1.36 7.42
N SER A 275 -36.54 1.90 8.25
CA SER A 275 -37.95 1.53 8.24
C SER A 275 -38.89 2.72 8.35
N THR A 276 -40.12 2.50 7.86
CA THR A 276 -41.21 3.47 7.91
C THR A 276 -42.54 2.71 8.09
N LYS A 277 -43.58 3.40 8.51
CA LYS A 277 -44.86 2.78 8.90
C LYS A 277 -46.03 3.48 8.20
N ALA A 278 -47.08 2.70 7.91
CA ALA A 278 -48.38 3.19 7.51
C ALA A 278 -49.48 2.58 8.40
N THR A 279 -50.50 3.34 8.73
CA THR A 279 -51.67 2.88 9.51
C THR A 279 -52.81 2.53 8.55
N ILE A 280 -53.27 1.29 8.66
CA ILE A 280 -54.42 0.81 7.87
C ILE A 280 -55.57 0.46 8.80
N THR A 281 -56.72 1.12 8.53
CA THR A 281 -57.98 0.83 9.20
C THR A 281 -58.85 -0.02 8.27
N VAL A 282 -59.27 -1.18 8.75
CA VAL A 282 -60.21 -2.05 8.04
C VAL A 282 -61.56 -1.95 8.73
N GLN A 283 -62.60 -1.64 7.96
CA GLN A 283 -63.96 -1.50 8.47
C GLN A 283 -64.96 -2.10 7.51
N THR A 284 -66.18 -2.32 7.97
CA THR A 284 -67.34 -2.70 7.15
C THR A 284 -68.37 -1.60 7.23
N SER A 285 -68.63 -0.93 6.13
CA SER A 285 -69.68 0.11 6.09
C SER A 285 -71.05 -0.52 5.98
N PRO A 286 -72.09 0.07 6.61
CA PRO A 286 -73.45 -0.36 6.43
C PRO A 286 -73.89 -0.23 4.95
N THR A 287 -74.50 -1.30 4.41
CA THR A 287 -75.01 -1.30 3.04
C THR A 287 -76.51 -1.00 2.94
N SER A 288 -77.24 -1.02 4.06
CA SER A 288 -78.66 -0.69 4.09
C SER A 288 -79.11 -0.23 5.47
N ILE A 289 -80.13 0.59 5.54
CA ILE A 289 -80.85 0.96 6.74
C ILE A 289 -82.30 0.60 6.56
N THR A 290 -82.89 -0.15 7.49
CA THR A 290 -84.34 -0.44 7.53
C THR A 290 -84.99 0.23 8.76
N LEU A 291 -86.08 0.93 8.55
CA LEU A 291 -86.88 1.49 9.62
C LEU A 291 -87.91 0.44 10.10
N SER A 292 -87.80 0.04 11.36
CA SER A 292 -88.87 -0.76 11.97
C SER A 292 -90.04 0.17 12.37
N THR A 293 -91.17 0.03 11.70
CA THR A 293 -92.45 0.68 12.15
C THR A 293 -92.97 -0.13 13.34
N ASN A 294 -92.77 0.36 14.55
CA ASN A 294 -93.54 -0.18 15.69
C ASN A 294 -94.99 0.24 15.49
N LYS A 295 -95.90 -0.76 15.32
CA LYS A 295 -97.33 -0.60 15.46
C LYS A 295 -97.72 -0.67 16.97
#